data_e8e3ba5c7a395d153fed6d24ee82ca75
#
_entry.id   e8e3ba5c7a395d153fed6d24ee82ca75
#
_cell.length_a   1.000
_cell.length_b   1.000
_cell.length_c   1.000
_cell.angle_alpha   90.00
_cell.angle_beta   90.00
_cell.angle_gamma   90.00
#
_symmetry.space_group_name_H-M   'P 1'
#
loop_
_entity.id
_entity.type
_entity.pdbx_description
1 polymer ?
#
loop_
_entity_poly.entity_id
_entity_poly.type
_entity_poly.pdbx_seq_one_letter_code
_entity_poly.pdbx_strand_id
1 'polypeptide(L)'
;MVFQNYALYPHLTVEKNIRFPLENLKGAARLSKEEMKKRVMEAARMVQIEELMDRRPGELSGGQQQRVAIARALVKMPRVLLLDEPLSNLDARLRLKTREEIRRIQRATRITTVFVTHDQEEAMSISDQIAVMKEGVLQQTGRPQEVYDDPANLFTARFLGTPPINLFRGSIRNGALFIGTEAVLPAAGLSDQPVLAGIRPEGFLLHEQGPLSCGLENVEIMGRDISIVCSHPDCQTSPLRAIVSSESLSQLPSGTVRFALKPEKVLLFHPETEQRLRPRKEARNEQ
;
A
#
# COMPACT_ATOMS: atom_id res chain seq x y z
N MET A 1 22.04 4.41 -1.93
CA MET A 1 21.08 3.89 -0.95
C MET A 1 20.85 4.94 0.12
N VAL A 2 19.60 5.11 0.54
CA VAL A 2 19.18 5.94 1.67
C VAL A 2 18.68 4.96 2.74
N PHE A 3 19.20 5.08 3.94
CA PHE A 3 18.86 4.25 5.09
C PHE A 3 17.74 4.91 5.93
N GLN A 4 17.05 4.14 6.73
CA GLN A 4 15.97 4.57 7.62
C GLN A 4 16.36 5.73 8.56
N ASN A 5 17.61 5.75 9.05
CA ASN A 5 18.17 6.80 9.91
C ASN A 5 18.94 7.88 9.13
N TYR A 6 18.73 7.93 7.78
CA TYR A 6 19.41 8.83 6.85
C TYR A 6 20.94 8.69 6.78
N ALA A 7 21.59 8.15 7.80
CA ALA A 7 23.03 7.92 7.92
C ALA A 7 23.90 9.14 7.49
N LEU A 8 23.47 10.36 7.85
CA LEU A 8 24.24 11.57 7.61
C LEU A 8 25.45 11.65 8.53
N TYR A 9 26.55 12.24 8.04
CA TYR A 9 27.73 12.52 8.84
C TYR A 9 27.48 13.78 9.68
N PRO A 10 27.33 13.67 11.03
CA PRO A 10 26.85 14.77 11.88
C PRO A 10 27.85 15.92 11.99
N HIS A 11 29.13 15.64 11.80
CA HIS A 11 30.22 16.62 11.86
C HIS A 11 30.46 17.38 10.54
N LEU A 12 29.84 16.93 9.44
CA LEU A 12 29.94 17.56 8.12
C LEU A 12 28.75 18.47 7.86
N THR A 13 28.96 19.55 7.11
CA THR A 13 27.86 20.36 6.57
C THR A 13 27.06 19.61 5.53
N VAL A 14 25.89 20.13 5.15
CA VAL A 14 25.05 19.59 4.06
C VAL A 14 25.85 19.46 2.77
N GLU A 15 26.55 20.53 2.38
CA GLU A 15 27.41 20.54 1.19
C GLU A 15 28.42 19.39 1.23
N LYS A 16 29.12 19.22 2.35
CA LYS A 16 30.14 18.18 2.50
C LYS A 16 29.53 16.77 2.55
N ASN A 17 28.35 16.61 3.16
CA ASN A 17 27.61 15.33 3.12
C ASN A 17 27.29 14.91 1.68
N ILE A 18 26.79 15.85 0.86
CA ILE A 18 26.45 15.58 -0.54
C ILE A 18 27.71 15.34 -1.38
N ARG A 19 28.78 16.08 -1.13
CA ARG A 19 30.05 15.98 -1.87
C ARG A 19 30.84 14.71 -1.56
N PHE A 20 30.76 14.19 -0.36
CA PHE A 20 31.53 13.04 0.13
C PHE A 20 31.57 11.82 -0.84
N PRO A 21 30.48 11.38 -1.46
CA PRO A 21 30.53 10.31 -2.45
C PRO A 21 31.38 10.61 -3.68
N LEU A 22 31.49 11.88 -4.08
CA LEU A 22 32.29 12.31 -5.24
C LEU A 22 33.81 12.36 -4.94
N GLU A 23 34.15 12.69 -3.70
CA GLU A 23 35.56 12.73 -3.26
C GLU A 23 36.20 11.33 -3.25
N ASN A 24 35.39 10.29 -3.11
CA ASN A 24 35.84 8.90 -3.14
C ASN A 24 35.91 8.26 -4.53
N LEU A 25 35.70 9.03 -5.61
CA LEU A 25 35.88 8.56 -6.97
C LEU A 25 37.39 8.49 -7.31
N LYS A 26 37.81 7.35 -7.89
CA LYS A 26 39.22 7.06 -8.22
C LYS A 26 39.43 6.91 -9.72
N GLY A 27 40.66 7.06 -10.16
CA GLY A 27 41.08 6.86 -11.54
C GLY A 27 40.38 7.79 -12.52
N ALA A 28 39.93 7.30 -13.66
CA ALA A 28 39.28 8.09 -14.72
C ALA A 28 37.93 8.72 -14.29
N ALA A 29 37.35 8.26 -13.18
CA ALA A 29 36.09 8.81 -12.65
C ALA A 29 36.33 10.03 -11.72
N ARG A 30 37.56 10.39 -11.41
CA ARG A 30 37.88 11.51 -10.53
C ARG A 30 37.46 12.83 -11.18
N LEU A 31 36.72 13.64 -10.40
CA LEU A 31 36.21 14.96 -10.87
C LEU A 31 37.10 16.12 -10.42
N SER A 32 37.08 17.20 -11.17
CA SER A 32 37.65 18.49 -10.74
C SER A 32 36.84 19.09 -9.59
N LYS A 33 37.42 20.05 -8.86
CA LYS A 33 36.69 20.73 -7.77
C LYS A 33 35.47 21.49 -8.29
N GLU A 34 35.60 22.13 -9.46
CA GLU A 34 34.49 22.85 -10.12
C GLU A 34 33.36 21.91 -10.51
N GLU A 35 33.69 20.78 -11.11
CA GLU A 35 32.70 19.78 -11.49
C GLU A 35 32.01 19.18 -10.27
N MET A 36 32.73 18.88 -9.19
CA MET A 36 32.11 18.41 -7.93
C MET A 36 31.13 19.45 -7.36
N LYS A 37 31.54 20.75 -7.32
CA LYS A 37 30.67 21.83 -6.85
C LYS A 37 29.42 21.96 -7.69
N LYS A 38 29.55 21.89 -9.01
CA LYS A 38 28.39 21.89 -9.94
C LYS A 38 27.42 20.77 -9.65
N ARG A 39 27.89 19.52 -9.57
CA ARG A 39 27.02 18.33 -9.28
C ARG A 39 26.37 18.39 -7.90
N VAL A 40 27.08 18.88 -6.88
CA VAL A 40 26.54 19.09 -5.55
C VAL A 40 25.39 20.09 -5.59
N MET A 41 25.55 21.23 -6.28
CA MET A 41 24.49 22.22 -6.42
C MET A 41 23.31 21.71 -7.25
N GLU A 42 23.56 20.94 -8.30
CA GLU A 42 22.49 20.30 -9.09
C GLU A 42 21.69 19.32 -8.21
N ALA A 43 22.36 18.48 -7.43
CA ALA A 43 21.69 17.55 -6.51
C ALA A 43 20.90 18.31 -5.43
N ALA A 44 21.44 19.39 -4.86
CA ALA A 44 20.75 20.22 -3.89
C ALA A 44 19.47 20.87 -4.47
N ARG A 45 19.53 21.37 -5.71
CA ARG A 45 18.38 21.95 -6.42
C ARG A 45 17.28 20.92 -6.66
N MET A 46 17.62 19.69 -7.05
CA MET A 46 16.63 18.62 -7.29
C MET A 46 15.76 18.38 -6.06
N VAL A 47 16.31 18.53 -4.86
CA VAL A 47 15.64 18.30 -3.59
C VAL A 47 15.30 19.59 -2.81
N GLN A 48 15.56 20.77 -3.39
CA GLN A 48 15.22 22.09 -2.85
C GLN A 48 15.83 22.35 -1.46
N ILE A 49 17.16 22.27 -1.34
CA ILE A 49 17.90 22.51 -0.09
C ILE A 49 19.11 23.44 -0.27
N GLU A 50 19.14 24.26 -1.32
CA GLU A 50 20.27 25.15 -1.63
C GLU A 50 20.60 26.08 -0.48
N GLU A 51 19.60 26.56 0.25
CA GLU A 51 19.77 27.47 1.39
C GLU A 51 20.29 26.78 2.66
N LEU A 52 20.39 25.44 2.66
CA LEU A 52 20.81 24.66 3.82
C LEU A 52 22.26 24.18 3.75
N MET A 53 22.99 24.52 2.70
CA MET A 53 24.32 23.95 2.36
C MET A 53 25.37 24.09 3.46
N ASP A 54 25.33 25.17 4.23
CA ASP A 54 26.30 25.45 5.30
C ASP A 54 25.88 24.88 6.66
N ARG A 55 24.61 24.38 6.80
CA ARG A 55 24.10 23.77 8.03
C ARG A 55 24.65 22.38 8.27
N ARG A 56 24.61 21.94 9.53
CA ARG A 56 24.91 20.56 9.93
C ARG A 56 23.62 19.77 10.14
N PRO A 57 23.66 18.44 10.05
CA PRO A 57 22.47 17.58 10.23
C PRO A 57 21.66 17.88 11.50
N GLY A 58 22.31 18.14 12.64
CA GLY A 58 21.63 18.48 13.89
C GLY A 58 20.82 19.79 13.89
N GLU A 59 21.02 20.65 12.88
CA GLU A 59 20.31 21.92 12.70
C GLU A 59 19.13 21.80 11.72
N LEU A 60 18.84 20.57 11.27
CA LEU A 60 17.83 20.27 10.26
C LEU A 60 16.66 19.50 10.84
N SER A 61 15.45 19.76 10.33
CA SER A 61 14.29 18.89 10.57
C SER A 61 14.47 17.52 9.93
N GLY A 62 13.73 16.51 10.37
CA GLY A 62 13.79 15.14 9.81
C GLY A 62 13.58 15.11 8.29
N GLY A 63 12.61 15.86 7.77
CA GLY A 63 12.40 15.95 6.32
C GLY A 63 13.55 16.64 5.57
N GLN A 64 14.21 17.63 6.19
CA GLN A 64 15.42 18.25 5.61
C GLN A 64 16.59 17.27 5.61
N GLN A 65 16.81 16.53 6.69
CA GLN A 65 17.83 15.47 6.76
C GLN A 65 17.63 14.41 5.68
N GLN A 66 16.40 13.99 5.47
CA GLN A 66 16.03 13.04 4.43
C GLN A 66 16.38 13.59 3.02
N ARG A 67 16.03 14.85 2.71
CA ARG A 67 16.38 15.47 1.44
C ARG A 67 17.90 15.50 1.24
N VAL A 68 18.67 15.79 2.27
CA VAL A 68 20.15 15.73 2.21
C VAL A 68 20.61 14.31 1.89
N ALA A 69 20.03 13.29 2.52
CA ALA A 69 20.38 11.88 2.25
C ALA A 69 20.04 11.48 0.81
N ILE A 70 18.89 11.93 0.28
CA ILE A 70 18.50 11.70 -1.12
C ILE A 70 19.47 12.41 -2.06
N ALA A 71 19.80 13.71 -1.82
CA ALA A 71 20.77 14.45 -2.63
C ALA A 71 22.13 13.75 -2.66
N ARG A 72 22.63 13.29 -1.49
CA ARG A 72 23.85 12.50 -1.37
C ARG A 72 23.81 11.22 -2.19
N ALA A 73 22.67 10.54 -2.24
CA ALA A 73 22.50 9.33 -3.04
C ALA A 73 22.43 9.64 -4.54
N LEU A 74 21.84 10.78 -4.93
CA LEU A 74 21.66 11.20 -6.32
C LEU A 74 22.89 11.85 -6.95
N VAL A 75 23.80 12.45 -6.18
CA VAL A 75 24.93 13.24 -6.68
C VAL A 75 25.83 12.49 -7.68
N LYS A 76 25.85 11.15 -7.60
CA LYS A 76 26.53 10.26 -8.55
C LYS A 76 25.68 9.88 -9.77
N MET A 77 24.44 10.34 -9.86
CA MET A 77 23.46 9.93 -10.88
C MET A 77 23.42 8.40 -11.05
N PRO A 78 23.02 7.66 -10.00
CA PRO A 78 23.00 6.20 -10.04
C PRO A 78 21.92 5.68 -11.02
N ARG A 79 22.09 4.47 -11.54
CA ARG A 79 21.04 3.80 -12.34
C ARG A 79 19.86 3.37 -11.48
N VAL A 80 20.10 3.03 -10.21
CA VAL A 80 19.08 2.58 -9.26
C VAL A 80 19.24 3.34 -7.94
N LEU A 81 18.14 3.89 -7.44
CA LEU A 81 18.03 4.51 -6.11
C LEU A 81 17.35 3.53 -5.17
N LEU A 82 18.00 3.18 -4.06
CA LEU A 82 17.45 2.32 -3.03
C LEU A 82 17.07 3.17 -1.82
N LEU A 83 15.80 3.09 -1.41
CA LEU A 83 15.25 3.79 -0.25
C LEU A 83 14.72 2.74 0.74
N ASP A 84 15.32 2.69 1.92
CA ASP A 84 14.99 1.74 2.98
C ASP A 84 14.20 2.46 4.09
N GLU A 85 12.91 2.23 4.14
CA GLU A 85 11.94 2.87 5.06
C GLU A 85 12.15 4.40 5.22
N PRO A 86 12.25 5.16 4.14
CA PRO A 86 12.70 6.55 4.22
C PRO A 86 11.70 7.48 4.92
N LEU A 87 10.46 7.06 5.14
CA LEU A 87 9.38 7.90 5.71
C LEU A 87 8.99 7.50 7.15
N SER A 88 9.56 6.42 7.69
CA SER A 88 9.16 5.85 8.99
C SER A 88 9.34 6.80 10.18
N ASN A 89 10.32 7.71 10.12
CA ASN A 89 10.65 8.64 11.21
C ASN A 89 9.95 10.02 11.08
N LEU A 90 8.94 10.15 10.21
CA LEU A 90 8.23 11.39 9.95
C LEU A 90 6.81 11.37 10.49
N ASP A 91 6.32 12.52 10.95
CA ASP A 91 4.90 12.71 11.27
C ASP A 91 4.03 12.58 10.00
N ALA A 92 2.72 12.34 10.17
CA ALA A 92 1.80 12.04 9.08
C ALA A 92 1.76 13.14 8.00
N ARG A 93 1.78 14.42 8.40
CA ARG A 93 1.74 15.55 7.46
C ARG A 93 3.02 15.66 6.66
N LEU A 94 4.16 15.52 7.33
CA LEU A 94 5.47 15.58 6.69
C LEU A 94 5.71 14.36 5.80
N ARG A 95 5.23 13.18 6.21
CA ARG A 95 5.27 11.94 5.44
C ARG A 95 4.57 12.10 4.09
N LEU A 96 3.34 12.64 4.08
CA LEU A 96 2.59 12.89 2.85
C LEU A 96 3.35 13.81 1.88
N LYS A 97 3.85 14.95 2.40
CA LYS A 97 4.62 15.90 1.60
C LYS A 97 5.91 15.30 1.03
N THR A 98 6.64 14.53 1.84
CA THR A 98 7.90 13.91 1.43
C THR A 98 7.67 12.79 0.41
N ARG A 99 6.57 12.05 0.51
CA ARG A 99 6.14 11.06 -0.48
C ARG A 99 5.94 11.70 -1.86
N GLU A 100 5.23 12.83 -1.92
CA GLU A 100 5.04 13.58 -3.17
C GLU A 100 6.39 14.07 -3.75
N GLU A 101 7.30 14.53 -2.90
CA GLU A 101 8.63 14.96 -3.32
C GLU A 101 9.47 13.81 -3.89
N ILE A 102 9.50 12.66 -3.24
CA ILE A 102 10.22 11.48 -3.76
C ILE A 102 9.66 11.11 -5.14
N ARG A 103 8.33 11.11 -5.30
CA ARG A 103 7.69 10.85 -6.59
C ARG A 103 8.08 11.88 -7.65
N ARG A 104 8.12 13.17 -7.29
CA ARG A 104 8.56 14.27 -8.17
C ARG A 104 9.99 14.07 -8.62
N ILE A 105 10.91 13.78 -7.67
CA ILE A 105 12.33 13.55 -7.96
C ILE A 105 12.50 12.36 -8.89
N GLN A 106 11.83 11.24 -8.62
CA GLN A 106 11.88 10.05 -9.45
C GLN A 106 11.43 10.34 -10.89
N ARG A 107 10.29 11.06 -11.07
CA ARG A 107 9.80 11.45 -12.40
C ARG A 107 10.76 12.38 -13.14
N ALA A 108 11.33 13.35 -12.45
CA ALA A 108 12.29 14.30 -13.03
C ALA A 108 13.61 13.64 -13.45
N THR A 109 14.09 12.69 -12.66
CA THR A 109 15.37 12.00 -12.91
C THR A 109 15.23 10.74 -13.74
N ARG A 110 14.03 10.13 -13.79
CA ARG A 110 13.73 8.81 -14.41
C ARG A 110 14.62 7.68 -13.86
N ILE A 111 15.18 7.84 -12.66
CA ILE A 111 15.97 6.80 -12.01
C ILE A 111 15.05 5.69 -11.52
N THR A 112 15.37 4.44 -11.83
CA THR A 112 14.71 3.28 -11.24
C THR A 112 14.87 3.35 -9.72
N THR A 113 13.75 3.39 -9.00
CA THR A 113 13.75 3.53 -7.54
C THR A 113 13.12 2.32 -6.90
N VAL A 114 13.84 1.67 -6.00
CA VAL A 114 13.30 0.62 -5.13
C VAL A 114 13.04 1.25 -3.77
N PHE A 115 11.78 1.18 -3.34
CA PHE A 115 11.29 1.78 -2.11
C PHE A 115 10.79 0.66 -1.19
N VAL A 116 11.44 0.48 -0.04
CA VAL A 116 11.02 -0.49 0.98
C VAL A 116 10.20 0.22 2.03
N THR A 117 9.03 -0.31 2.35
CA THR A 117 8.15 0.20 3.41
C THR A 117 7.30 -0.92 4.00
N HIS A 118 6.89 -0.76 5.24
CA HIS A 118 5.85 -1.56 5.87
C HIS A 118 4.48 -0.85 5.85
N ASP A 119 4.43 0.39 5.36
CA ASP A 119 3.19 1.17 5.21
C ASP A 119 2.55 0.90 3.85
N GLN A 120 1.34 0.35 3.88
CA GLN A 120 0.58 0.00 2.67
C GLN A 120 0.17 1.24 1.86
N GLU A 121 -0.20 2.33 2.53
CA GLU A 121 -0.63 3.56 1.85
C GLU A 121 0.55 4.19 1.10
N GLU A 122 1.74 4.12 1.67
CA GLU A 122 2.96 4.53 0.98
C GLU A 122 3.17 3.69 -0.27
N ALA A 123 3.20 2.35 -0.13
CA ALA A 123 3.41 1.44 -1.25
C ALA A 123 2.37 1.65 -2.36
N MET A 124 1.08 1.71 -2.00
CA MET A 124 -0.03 1.86 -2.95
C MET A 124 -0.01 3.19 -3.71
N SER A 125 0.45 4.28 -3.07
CA SER A 125 0.34 5.63 -3.63
C SER A 125 1.58 6.11 -4.39
N ILE A 126 2.77 5.64 -4.02
CA ILE A 126 4.02 6.13 -4.62
C ILE A 126 4.51 5.24 -5.77
N SER A 127 4.16 3.97 -5.79
CA SER A 127 4.77 2.97 -6.66
C SER A 127 4.07 2.83 -8.01
N ASP A 128 4.83 2.49 -9.05
CA ASP A 128 4.31 2.02 -10.34
C ASP A 128 4.02 0.51 -10.29
N GLN A 129 4.83 -0.21 -9.50
CA GLN A 129 4.66 -1.64 -9.20
C GLN A 129 4.99 -1.89 -7.73
N ILE A 130 4.28 -2.82 -7.11
CA ILE A 130 4.57 -3.32 -5.78
C ILE A 130 4.98 -4.78 -5.82
N ALA A 131 5.82 -5.16 -4.86
CA ALA A 131 6.21 -6.54 -4.60
C ALA A 131 5.84 -6.87 -3.14
N VAL A 132 4.86 -7.74 -2.96
CA VAL A 132 4.44 -8.22 -1.63
C VAL A 132 5.33 -9.39 -1.24
N MET A 133 5.96 -9.29 -0.07
CA MET A 133 6.88 -10.31 0.45
C MET A 133 6.39 -10.85 1.79
N LYS A 134 6.58 -12.14 2.02
CA LYS A 134 6.36 -12.82 3.30
C LYS A 134 7.57 -13.66 3.63
N GLU A 135 8.22 -13.41 4.78
CA GLU A 135 9.36 -14.20 5.24
C GLU A 135 10.47 -14.41 4.19
N GLY A 136 10.80 -13.34 3.45
CA GLY A 136 11.80 -13.38 2.39
C GLY A 136 11.32 -13.97 1.05
N VAL A 137 10.09 -14.48 0.98
CA VAL A 137 9.51 -15.07 -0.24
C VAL A 137 8.57 -14.08 -0.91
N LEU A 138 8.77 -13.89 -2.22
CA LEU A 138 7.91 -13.07 -3.05
C LEU A 138 6.53 -13.74 -3.22
N GLN A 139 5.48 -13.05 -2.83
CA GLN A 139 4.09 -13.54 -2.92
C GLN A 139 3.43 -13.10 -4.23
N GLN A 140 3.58 -11.84 -4.58
CA GLN A 140 2.98 -11.26 -5.78
C GLN A 140 3.70 -9.96 -6.17
N THR A 141 3.76 -9.70 -7.49
CA THR A 141 4.15 -8.40 -8.05
C THR A 141 3.08 -7.93 -9.01
N GLY A 142 2.91 -6.62 -9.12
CA GLY A 142 1.96 -6.02 -10.06
C GLY A 142 1.75 -4.54 -9.78
N ARG A 143 0.86 -3.92 -10.54
CA ARG A 143 0.41 -2.57 -10.23
C ARG A 143 -0.35 -2.58 -8.90
N PRO A 144 -0.23 -1.53 -8.08
CA PRO A 144 -0.87 -1.51 -6.75
C PRO A 144 -2.34 -1.93 -6.78
N GLN A 145 -3.14 -1.31 -7.66
CA GLN A 145 -4.57 -1.61 -7.75
C GLN A 145 -4.86 -3.04 -8.21
N GLU A 146 -4.05 -3.58 -9.14
CA GLU A 146 -4.21 -4.97 -9.61
C GLU A 146 -3.96 -5.97 -8.49
N VAL A 147 -2.91 -5.74 -7.69
CA VAL A 147 -2.59 -6.61 -6.54
C VAL A 147 -3.65 -6.52 -5.45
N TYR A 148 -4.24 -5.33 -5.24
CA TYR A 148 -5.33 -5.12 -4.29
C TYR A 148 -6.63 -5.81 -4.73
N ASP A 149 -7.01 -5.66 -6.01
CA ASP A 149 -8.28 -6.19 -6.53
C ASP A 149 -8.22 -7.68 -6.85
N ASP A 150 -7.07 -8.20 -7.30
CA ASP A 150 -6.87 -9.63 -7.61
C ASP A 150 -5.62 -10.22 -6.92
N PRO A 151 -5.61 -10.34 -5.60
CA PRO A 151 -4.52 -10.94 -4.86
C PRO A 151 -4.36 -12.44 -5.20
N ALA A 152 -3.10 -12.88 -5.31
CA ALA A 152 -2.77 -14.26 -5.66
C ALA A 152 -3.13 -15.27 -4.55
N ASN A 153 -3.10 -14.82 -3.30
CA ASN A 153 -3.37 -15.64 -2.12
C ASN A 153 -3.99 -14.83 -0.98
N LEU A 154 -4.45 -15.53 0.05
CA LEU A 154 -5.07 -14.94 1.23
C LEU A 154 -4.13 -14.01 1.99
N PHE A 155 -2.83 -14.34 2.07
CA PHE A 155 -1.84 -13.47 2.72
C PHE A 155 -1.82 -12.09 2.05
N THR A 156 -1.69 -12.03 0.74
CA THR A 156 -1.68 -10.76 -0.01
C THR A 156 -2.98 -9.99 0.18
N ALA A 157 -4.12 -10.70 0.16
CA ALA A 157 -5.43 -10.08 0.38
C ALA A 157 -5.57 -9.44 1.77
N ARG A 158 -5.05 -10.10 2.81
CA ARG A 158 -5.07 -9.63 4.20
C ARG A 158 -4.06 -8.53 4.47
N PHE A 159 -2.91 -8.62 3.79
CA PHE A 159 -1.81 -7.68 3.97
C PHE A 159 -2.12 -6.30 3.38
N LEU A 160 -2.92 -6.22 2.32
CA LEU A 160 -3.28 -4.96 1.64
C LEU A 160 -4.72 -4.54 1.98
N GLY A 161 -4.85 -3.29 2.41
CA GLY A 161 -6.12 -2.62 2.73
C GLY A 161 -6.28 -2.30 4.21
N THR A 162 -6.73 -1.07 4.48
CA THR A 162 -7.05 -0.56 5.81
C THR A 162 -8.46 0.03 5.81
N PRO A 163 -9.42 -0.58 6.54
CA PRO A 163 -9.34 -1.82 7.33
C PRO A 163 -9.04 -3.07 6.47
N PRO A 164 -8.54 -4.16 7.09
CA PRO A 164 -8.25 -5.39 6.37
C PRO A 164 -9.51 -6.06 5.83
N ILE A 165 -9.33 -6.97 4.87
CA ILE A 165 -10.40 -7.78 4.30
C ILE A 165 -11.11 -8.60 5.39
N ASN A 166 -12.44 -8.66 5.35
CA ASN A 166 -13.24 -9.50 6.24
C ASN A 166 -13.28 -10.93 5.70
N LEU A 167 -13.01 -11.93 6.53
CA LEU A 167 -12.95 -13.32 6.14
C LEU A 167 -14.13 -14.11 6.72
N PHE A 168 -14.81 -14.86 5.86
CA PHE A 168 -15.91 -15.72 6.23
C PHE A 168 -15.63 -17.17 5.83
N ARG A 169 -16.09 -18.11 6.67
CA ARG A 169 -16.25 -19.49 6.24
C ARG A 169 -17.45 -19.55 5.31
N GLY A 170 -17.25 -20.05 4.11
CA GLY A 170 -18.32 -20.18 3.13
C GLY A 170 -18.24 -21.48 2.36
N SER A 171 -19.20 -21.69 1.48
CA SER A 171 -19.22 -22.81 0.55
C SER A 171 -19.85 -22.40 -0.77
N ILE A 172 -19.35 -22.98 -1.86
CA ILE A 172 -20.02 -22.94 -3.14
C ILE A 172 -20.98 -24.12 -3.18
N ARG A 173 -22.26 -23.86 -3.52
CA ARG A 173 -23.30 -24.87 -3.69
C ARG A 173 -24.20 -24.48 -4.86
N ASN A 174 -24.39 -25.35 -5.82
CA ASN A 174 -25.27 -25.13 -6.98
C ASN A 174 -24.99 -23.76 -7.68
N GLY A 175 -23.73 -23.40 -7.84
CA GLY A 175 -23.32 -22.14 -8.50
C GLY A 175 -23.59 -20.86 -7.71
N ALA A 176 -23.79 -20.96 -6.38
CA ALA A 176 -23.93 -19.80 -5.49
C ALA A 176 -22.96 -19.88 -4.32
N LEU A 177 -22.47 -18.72 -3.85
CA LEU A 177 -21.70 -18.60 -2.61
C LEU A 177 -22.64 -18.50 -1.42
N PHE A 178 -22.45 -19.40 -0.46
CA PHE A 178 -23.14 -19.39 0.83
C PHE A 178 -22.18 -18.96 1.94
N ILE A 179 -22.67 -18.10 2.84
CA ILE A 179 -22.08 -17.81 4.15
C ILE A 179 -23.10 -18.31 5.17
N GLY A 180 -22.72 -19.34 5.95
CA GLY A 180 -23.69 -20.06 6.77
C GLY A 180 -24.80 -20.68 5.92
N THR A 181 -26.02 -20.22 6.16
CA THR A 181 -27.25 -20.67 5.40
C THR A 181 -27.68 -19.67 4.32
N GLU A 182 -27.05 -18.50 4.26
CA GLU A 182 -27.43 -17.39 3.38
C GLU A 182 -26.71 -17.47 2.03
N ALA A 183 -27.48 -17.53 0.92
CA ALA A 183 -26.92 -17.42 -0.43
C ALA A 183 -26.62 -15.94 -0.74
N VAL A 184 -25.34 -15.55 -0.69
CA VAL A 184 -24.94 -14.13 -0.72
C VAL A 184 -24.59 -13.62 -2.10
N LEU A 185 -24.12 -14.50 -3.00
CA LEU A 185 -23.74 -14.12 -4.38
C LEU A 185 -23.84 -15.32 -5.34
N PRO A 186 -24.11 -15.09 -6.63
CA PRO A 186 -23.83 -16.08 -7.67
C PRO A 186 -22.34 -16.40 -7.76
N ALA A 187 -21.99 -17.66 -7.95
CA ALA A 187 -20.62 -18.16 -8.06
C ALA A 187 -20.47 -19.15 -9.24
N ALA A 188 -21.06 -18.78 -10.39
CA ALA A 188 -21.00 -19.60 -11.60
C ALA A 188 -19.56 -19.89 -12.03
N GLY A 189 -19.30 -21.08 -12.56
CA GLY A 189 -17.98 -21.52 -13.02
C GLY A 189 -17.05 -22.04 -11.93
N LEU A 190 -17.49 -22.10 -10.67
CA LEU A 190 -16.82 -22.80 -9.56
C LEU A 190 -17.59 -24.08 -9.19
N SER A 191 -16.85 -25.15 -8.91
CA SER A 191 -17.43 -26.40 -8.40
C SER A 191 -17.84 -26.24 -6.94
N ASP A 192 -18.81 -27.08 -6.50
CA ASP A 192 -19.24 -27.14 -5.12
C ASP A 192 -18.08 -27.55 -4.21
N GLN A 193 -17.73 -26.67 -3.26
CA GLN A 193 -16.61 -26.85 -2.35
C GLN A 193 -16.68 -25.87 -1.17
N PRO A 194 -16.02 -26.17 -0.03
CA PRO A 194 -15.76 -25.18 1.00
C PRO A 194 -14.80 -24.11 0.50
N VAL A 195 -15.00 -22.85 0.94
CA VAL A 195 -14.17 -21.71 0.56
C VAL A 195 -13.95 -20.77 1.75
N LEU A 196 -12.89 -19.98 1.71
CA LEU A 196 -12.78 -18.75 2.49
C LEU A 196 -13.23 -17.59 1.60
N ALA A 197 -14.29 -16.91 2.01
CA ALA A 197 -14.79 -15.73 1.32
C ALA A 197 -14.21 -14.47 1.97
N GLY A 198 -13.33 -13.78 1.26
CA GLY A 198 -12.81 -12.49 1.65
C GLY A 198 -13.65 -11.36 1.08
N ILE A 199 -14.19 -10.51 1.93
CA ILE A 199 -14.99 -9.36 1.51
C ILE A 199 -14.28 -8.08 1.90
N ARG A 200 -13.93 -7.23 0.91
CA ARG A 200 -13.33 -5.93 1.18
C ARG A 200 -14.30 -5.05 1.96
N PRO A 201 -13.84 -4.19 2.89
CA PRO A 201 -14.72 -3.32 3.68
C PRO A 201 -15.68 -2.47 2.84
N GLU A 202 -15.23 -1.97 1.70
CA GLU A 202 -16.03 -1.21 0.74
C GLU A 202 -16.92 -2.08 -0.18
N GLY A 203 -16.86 -3.40 -0.01
CA GLY A 203 -17.67 -4.37 -0.74
C GLY A 203 -19.07 -4.57 -0.17
N PHE A 204 -19.36 -4.02 1.00
CA PHE A 204 -20.67 -4.10 1.63
C PHE A 204 -21.58 -2.95 1.16
N LEU A 205 -22.80 -3.26 0.81
CA LEU A 205 -23.86 -2.30 0.47
C LEU A 205 -25.00 -2.47 1.47
N LEU A 206 -25.34 -1.42 2.21
CA LEU A 206 -26.53 -1.41 3.05
C LEU A 206 -27.76 -1.64 2.18
N HIS A 207 -28.59 -2.63 2.54
CA HIS A 207 -29.80 -2.98 1.80
C HIS A 207 -30.77 -3.73 2.69
N GLU A 208 -32.00 -3.23 2.85
CA GLU A 208 -33.01 -3.81 3.75
C GLU A 208 -33.28 -5.30 3.52
N GLN A 209 -33.24 -5.73 2.26
CA GLN A 209 -33.42 -7.14 1.85
C GLN A 209 -32.10 -7.79 1.47
N GLY A 210 -30.95 -7.22 1.89
CA GLY A 210 -29.63 -7.80 1.63
C GLY A 210 -29.54 -9.25 2.14
N PRO A 211 -28.90 -10.14 1.38
CA PRO A 211 -28.85 -11.56 1.76
C PRO A 211 -27.97 -11.83 2.98
N LEU A 212 -26.94 -11.00 3.25
CA LEU A 212 -26.03 -11.18 4.39
C LEU A 212 -26.53 -10.41 5.60
N SER A 213 -26.84 -11.11 6.69
CA SER A 213 -27.37 -10.55 7.92
C SER A 213 -26.30 -10.55 9.02
N CYS A 214 -26.00 -9.39 9.61
CA CYS A 214 -24.98 -9.22 10.63
C CYS A 214 -25.53 -8.51 11.88
N GLY A 215 -25.03 -8.87 13.05
CA GLY A 215 -25.32 -8.17 14.29
C GLY A 215 -24.58 -6.82 14.33
N LEU A 216 -25.31 -5.70 14.44
CA LEU A 216 -24.71 -4.38 14.55
C LEU A 216 -24.13 -4.19 15.97
N GLU A 217 -22.85 -3.88 16.05
CA GLU A 217 -22.15 -3.60 17.33
C GLU A 217 -21.89 -2.11 17.55
N ASN A 218 -21.39 -1.43 16.52
CA ASN A 218 -21.04 -0.02 16.61
C ASN A 218 -21.06 0.67 15.25
N VAL A 219 -21.13 2.00 15.26
CA VAL A 219 -21.05 2.85 14.07
C VAL A 219 -20.05 3.97 14.34
N GLU A 220 -18.97 3.99 13.56
CA GLU A 220 -17.90 4.97 13.65
C GLU A 220 -17.98 5.93 12.47
N ILE A 221 -18.24 7.21 12.71
CA ILE A 221 -18.36 8.21 11.63
C ILE A 221 -16.96 8.79 11.36
N MET A 222 -16.47 8.64 10.14
CA MET A 222 -15.15 9.09 9.70
C MET A 222 -15.24 10.11 8.56
N GLY A 223 -15.92 11.22 8.81
CA GLY A 223 -16.17 12.26 7.80
C GLY A 223 -17.19 11.81 6.75
N ARG A 224 -16.74 11.62 5.50
CA ARG A 224 -17.63 11.16 4.40
C ARG A 224 -17.93 9.67 4.44
N ASP A 225 -17.14 8.90 5.16
CA ASP A 225 -17.26 7.43 5.24
C ASP A 225 -17.72 7.04 6.64
N ILE A 226 -18.46 5.95 6.73
CA ILE A 226 -18.92 5.33 7.96
C ILE A 226 -18.36 3.93 8.04
N SER A 227 -17.72 3.60 9.16
CA SER A 227 -17.35 2.24 9.50
C SER A 227 -18.46 1.62 10.35
N ILE A 228 -19.18 0.65 9.78
CA ILE A 228 -20.16 -0.16 10.49
C ILE A 228 -19.42 -1.36 11.05
N VAL A 229 -19.40 -1.47 12.38
CA VAL A 229 -18.78 -2.57 13.10
C VAL A 229 -19.85 -3.60 13.42
N CYS A 230 -19.64 -4.83 12.97
CA CYS A 230 -20.60 -5.90 13.06
C CYS A 230 -19.97 -7.20 13.55
N SER A 231 -20.84 -8.14 13.93
CA SER A 231 -20.48 -9.54 14.17
C SER A 231 -21.27 -10.48 13.26
N HIS A 232 -20.66 -11.62 12.94
CA HIS A 232 -21.29 -12.72 12.22
C HIS A 232 -20.67 -14.06 12.64
N PRO A 233 -21.46 -15.13 12.88
CA PRO A 233 -20.93 -16.42 13.38
C PRO A 233 -19.86 -17.04 12.51
N ASP A 234 -19.99 -16.91 11.18
CA ASP A 234 -19.02 -17.45 10.22
C ASP A 234 -17.88 -16.50 9.87
N CYS A 235 -17.86 -15.29 10.45
CA CYS A 235 -16.76 -14.36 10.24
C CYS A 235 -15.55 -14.77 11.11
N GLN A 236 -14.38 -14.90 10.47
CA GLN A 236 -13.13 -15.23 11.14
C GLN A 236 -12.34 -13.97 11.58
N THR A 237 -12.68 -12.82 11.03
CA THR A 237 -12.14 -11.51 11.43
C THR A 237 -13.09 -10.84 12.40
N SER A 238 -12.61 -10.56 13.61
CA SER A 238 -13.41 -9.86 14.61
C SER A 238 -12.70 -8.60 15.05
N PRO A 239 -13.37 -7.46 15.03
CA PRO A 239 -14.71 -7.22 14.49
C PRO A 239 -14.75 -7.19 12.95
N LEU A 240 -15.90 -7.53 12.35
CA LEU A 240 -16.21 -7.28 10.95
C LEU A 240 -16.41 -5.77 10.74
N ARG A 241 -15.82 -5.22 9.68
CA ARG A 241 -15.96 -3.80 9.34
C ARG A 241 -16.46 -3.63 7.91
N ALA A 242 -17.57 -2.91 7.76
CA ALA A 242 -18.10 -2.47 6.47
C ALA A 242 -17.93 -0.96 6.34
N ILE A 243 -17.37 -0.49 5.22
CA ILE A 243 -17.22 0.94 4.93
C ILE A 243 -18.30 1.36 3.93
N VAL A 244 -19.16 2.27 4.35
CA VAL A 244 -20.27 2.79 3.54
C VAL A 244 -20.24 4.32 3.51
N SER A 245 -20.92 4.93 2.53
CA SER A 245 -21.05 6.39 2.46
C SER A 245 -21.90 6.95 3.61
N SER A 246 -21.54 8.12 4.10
CA SER A 246 -22.31 8.85 5.13
C SER A 246 -23.77 9.17 4.71
N GLU A 247 -24.07 9.15 3.41
CA GLU A 247 -25.44 9.31 2.89
C GLU A 247 -26.36 8.15 3.34
N SER A 248 -25.78 7.00 3.70
CA SER A 248 -26.52 5.82 4.17
C SER A 248 -26.85 5.85 5.67
N LEU A 249 -26.52 6.90 6.39
CA LEU A 249 -26.69 6.98 7.86
C LEU A 249 -28.15 6.84 8.31
N SER A 250 -29.08 7.41 7.54
CA SER A 250 -30.53 7.36 7.82
C SER A 250 -31.15 5.97 7.64
N GLN A 251 -30.42 5.04 7.03
CA GLN A 251 -30.87 3.67 6.74
C GLN A 251 -30.36 2.63 7.75
N LEU A 252 -29.63 3.07 8.80
CA LEU A 252 -29.07 2.15 9.78
C LEU A 252 -30.16 1.68 10.75
N PRO A 253 -30.48 0.36 10.75
CA PRO A 253 -31.41 -0.22 11.72
C PRO A 253 -30.74 -0.38 13.08
N SER A 254 -31.52 -0.53 14.14
CA SER A 254 -31.03 -0.97 15.45
C SER A 254 -30.98 -2.50 15.51
N GLY A 255 -29.83 -3.05 15.94
CA GLY A 255 -29.65 -4.46 16.24
C GLY A 255 -29.13 -5.31 15.09
N THR A 256 -29.87 -5.51 14.00
CA THR A 256 -29.42 -6.31 12.85
C THR A 256 -29.32 -5.46 11.61
N VAL A 257 -28.19 -5.53 10.93
CA VAL A 257 -27.94 -4.87 9.65
C VAL A 257 -27.85 -5.89 8.54
N ARG A 258 -28.39 -5.57 7.37
CA ARG A 258 -28.35 -6.42 6.19
C ARG A 258 -27.53 -5.79 5.08
N PHE A 259 -26.77 -6.63 4.40
CA PHE A 259 -25.91 -6.20 3.30
C PHE A 259 -26.18 -6.99 2.03
N ALA A 260 -26.21 -6.29 0.90
CA ALA A 260 -25.84 -6.84 -0.39
C ALA A 260 -24.33 -6.71 -0.56
N LEU A 261 -23.75 -7.51 -1.44
CA LEU A 261 -22.30 -7.52 -1.67
C LEU A 261 -21.98 -7.11 -3.10
N LYS A 262 -20.90 -6.34 -3.28
CA LYS A 262 -20.32 -6.04 -4.59
C LYS A 262 -19.51 -7.24 -5.06
N PRO A 263 -19.89 -7.92 -6.16
CA PRO A 263 -19.22 -9.15 -6.60
C PRO A 263 -17.71 -8.99 -6.82
N GLU A 264 -17.28 -7.85 -7.36
CA GLU A 264 -15.88 -7.52 -7.63
C GLU A 264 -15.03 -7.29 -6.36
N LYS A 265 -15.68 -7.14 -5.20
CA LYS A 265 -15.03 -6.98 -3.89
C LYS A 265 -15.13 -8.24 -3.01
N VAL A 266 -15.66 -9.33 -3.57
CA VAL A 266 -15.69 -10.66 -2.93
C VAL A 266 -14.63 -11.54 -3.56
N LEU A 267 -13.68 -11.99 -2.76
CA LEU A 267 -12.53 -12.76 -3.18
C LEU A 267 -12.61 -14.16 -2.53
N LEU A 268 -12.50 -15.20 -3.35
CA LEU A 268 -12.62 -16.58 -2.86
C LEU A 268 -11.24 -17.24 -2.80
N PHE A 269 -10.98 -17.96 -1.70
CA PHE A 269 -9.73 -18.66 -1.48
C PHE A 269 -9.99 -20.11 -1.06
N HIS A 270 -9.05 -20.98 -1.44
CA HIS A 270 -9.07 -22.37 -0.97
C HIS A 270 -8.76 -22.41 0.54
N PRO A 271 -9.55 -23.14 1.36
CA PRO A 271 -9.38 -23.10 2.82
C PRO A 271 -8.02 -23.56 3.34
N GLU A 272 -7.40 -24.56 2.69
CA GLU A 272 -6.13 -25.16 3.13
C GLU A 272 -4.91 -24.52 2.46
N THR A 273 -4.98 -24.29 1.13
CA THR A 273 -3.83 -23.78 0.38
C THR A 273 -3.76 -22.25 0.38
N GLU A 274 -4.83 -21.58 0.82
CA GLU A 274 -4.99 -20.12 0.79
C GLU A 274 -4.84 -19.50 -0.59
N GLN A 275 -4.81 -20.30 -1.66
CA GLN A 275 -4.70 -19.82 -3.03
C GLN A 275 -6.02 -19.22 -3.52
N ARG A 276 -5.91 -18.21 -4.36
CA ARG A 276 -7.05 -17.52 -4.97
C ARG A 276 -7.85 -18.47 -5.88
N LEU A 277 -9.14 -18.62 -5.61
CA LEU A 277 -10.07 -19.33 -6.49
C LEU A 277 -10.68 -18.36 -7.50
N ARG A 278 -10.59 -18.69 -8.79
CA ARG A 278 -11.18 -17.91 -9.87
C ARG A 278 -12.15 -18.78 -10.66
N PRO A 279 -13.31 -18.23 -11.09
CA PRO A 279 -14.17 -18.94 -12.03
C PRO A 279 -13.35 -19.36 -13.26
N ARG A 280 -13.59 -20.55 -13.77
CA ARG A 280 -13.03 -20.95 -15.08
C ARG A 280 -13.58 -19.98 -16.12
N LYS A 281 -12.72 -19.26 -16.82
CA LYS A 281 -13.12 -18.52 -18.02
C LYS A 281 -13.66 -19.54 -18.99
N GLU A 282 -14.96 -19.47 -19.30
CA GLU A 282 -15.49 -20.18 -20.46
C GLU A 282 -14.62 -19.75 -21.65
N ALA A 283 -14.05 -20.72 -22.35
CA ALA A 283 -13.34 -20.45 -23.58
C ALA A 283 -14.36 -19.75 -24.50
N ARG A 284 -14.14 -18.46 -24.78
CA ARG A 284 -14.90 -17.80 -25.84
C ARG A 284 -14.62 -18.60 -27.10
N ASN A 285 -15.63 -19.36 -27.52
CA ASN A 285 -15.66 -19.92 -28.87
C ASN A 285 -15.57 -18.72 -29.82
N GLU A 286 -14.39 -18.54 -30.40
CA GLU A 286 -14.23 -17.71 -31.59
C GLU A 286 -15.03 -18.39 -32.69
N GLN A 287 -16.16 -17.80 -33.04
CA GLN A 287 -16.87 -18.04 -34.30
C GLN A 287 -16.58 -16.89 -35.25
#